data_778f017c14ef3ef112662cc043baa4af
#
_entry.id   778f017c14ef3ef112662cc043baa4af
#
_cell.length_a   1.000
_cell.length_b   1.000
_cell.length_c   1.000
_cell.angle_alpha   90.00
_cell.angle_beta   90.00
_cell.angle_gamma   90.00
#
_symmetry.space_group_name_H-M   'P 1'
#
loop_
_entity.id
_entity.type
_entity.pdbx_description
1 polymer ?
#
loop_
_entity_poly.entity_id
_entity_poly.type
_entity_poly.pdbx_seq_one_letter_code
_entity_poly.pdbx_strand_id
1 'polypeptide(L)'
;MAIADVFDGVRELGRRARGSYDNANLWIGPELRESDDWHDFLQSAHTAIDALDQADKSVDALVQAVAADKPEVVVDLGDISRRLHELAENLKLIIDGSDEHYVYSLQVNRRLRAGGESMTAERIDIGEALANEWLPEVHTAIFASATMTVSKSFEHFNHAVGLDRIGASTSSSLHLDSSYDFDSNMAVVVAGDIPDPRDRERYLSALERVLVDAHLAMGGSVLTLFTNRRDMEDLYARVEPKLARAGLELNCQQRNSSPRRLRDRFINEPTSSLFALKAFWEGFDASGETLRCVIIPKLPFSSPTDPLSCERNLREDRAWARYSLPEAVLEVKQAAGRLIRSSTDCGVLILADPRLVTKGYGKKFLTSLPTTSYQRIESAQIGHYLQLWRARHERRR
;
A
#
# COMPACT_ATOMS: atom_id res chain seq x y z
N MET A 1 0.39 -34.20 -8.59
CA MET A 1 -0.33 -34.01 -9.85
C MET A 1 -1.53 -33.09 -9.58
N ALA A 2 -2.55 -33.47 -8.86
CA ALA A 2 -3.76 -32.66 -8.65
C ALA A 2 -3.51 -31.23 -8.13
N ILE A 3 -2.61 -31.02 -7.15
CA ILE A 3 -2.28 -29.69 -6.65
C ILE A 3 -1.55 -28.84 -7.70
N ALA A 4 -0.68 -29.45 -8.53
CA ALA A 4 0.00 -28.75 -9.61
C ALA A 4 -1.00 -28.25 -10.66
N ASP A 5 -2.02 -29.04 -10.95
CA ASP A 5 -3.08 -28.69 -11.90
C ASP A 5 -3.91 -27.48 -11.43
N VAL A 6 -4.11 -27.32 -10.11
CA VAL A 6 -4.73 -26.09 -9.53
C VAL A 6 -3.87 -24.88 -9.81
N PHE A 7 -2.55 -24.92 -9.57
CA PHE A 7 -1.67 -23.78 -9.85
C PHE A 7 -1.54 -23.48 -11.34
N ASP A 8 -1.62 -24.48 -12.20
CA ASP A 8 -1.70 -24.30 -13.65
C ASP A 8 -2.98 -23.58 -14.04
N GLY A 9 -4.11 -23.97 -13.47
CA GLY A 9 -5.40 -23.26 -13.62
C GLY A 9 -5.35 -21.82 -13.12
N VAL A 10 -4.77 -21.56 -11.95
CA VAL A 10 -4.58 -20.20 -11.43
C VAL A 10 -3.75 -19.35 -12.41
N ARG A 11 -2.71 -19.90 -13.02
CA ARG A 11 -1.92 -19.20 -14.04
C ARG A 11 -2.73 -18.87 -15.29
N GLU A 12 -3.57 -19.78 -15.73
CA GLU A 12 -4.45 -19.55 -16.89
C GLU A 12 -5.45 -18.43 -16.62
N LEU A 13 -6.16 -18.51 -15.49
CA LEU A 13 -7.04 -17.43 -15.03
C LEU A 13 -6.30 -16.09 -14.90
N GLY A 14 -5.06 -16.11 -14.40
CA GLY A 14 -4.24 -14.91 -14.25
C GLY A 14 -3.88 -14.23 -15.57
N ARG A 15 -3.96 -14.92 -16.72
CA ARG A 15 -3.79 -14.30 -18.05
C ARG A 15 -4.87 -13.30 -18.38
N ARG A 16 -6.05 -13.43 -17.78
CA ARG A 16 -7.16 -12.47 -17.91
C ARG A 16 -6.92 -11.16 -17.19
N ALA A 17 -6.04 -11.14 -16.18
CA ALA A 17 -5.77 -9.94 -15.43
C ALA A 17 -5.22 -8.84 -16.35
N ARG A 18 -5.88 -7.69 -16.34
CA ARG A 18 -5.46 -6.52 -17.13
C ARG A 18 -4.25 -5.85 -16.49
N GLY A 19 -3.34 -5.35 -17.31
CA GLY A 19 -2.16 -4.60 -16.88
C GLY A 19 -0.85 -5.25 -17.27
N SER A 20 0.22 -4.47 -17.24
CA SER A 20 1.59 -4.87 -17.60
C SER A 20 2.47 -5.20 -16.38
N TYR A 21 1.88 -5.34 -15.22
CA TYR A 21 2.61 -5.66 -13.99
C TYR A 21 3.02 -7.14 -13.98
N ASP A 22 4.17 -7.41 -13.38
CA ASP A 22 4.65 -8.79 -13.26
C ASP A 22 3.81 -9.61 -12.29
N ASN A 23 3.39 -9.00 -11.18
CA ASN A 23 2.40 -9.56 -10.29
C ASN A 23 1.03 -9.03 -10.72
N ALA A 24 0.16 -9.93 -11.12
CA ALA A 24 -1.22 -9.63 -11.45
C ALA A 24 -2.10 -10.16 -10.32
N ASN A 25 -2.89 -9.25 -9.74
CA ASN A 25 -3.97 -9.62 -8.83
C ASN A 25 -5.27 -9.62 -9.64
N LEU A 26 -6.01 -10.68 -9.57
CA LEU A 26 -7.31 -10.83 -10.21
C LEU A 26 -8.36 -11.08 -9.15
N TRP A 27 -9.37 -10.21 -9.12
CA TRP A 27 -10.54 -10.38 -8.29
C TRP A 27 -11.40 -11.54 -8.79
N ILE A 28 -11.78 -12.46 -7.89
CA ILE A 28 -12.70 -13.56 -8.19
C ILE A 28 -14.13 -13.05 -7.97
N GLY A 29 -14.54 -12.12 -8.83
CA GLY A 29 -15.87 -11.54 -8.82
C GLY A 29 -16.87 -12.29 -9.71
N PRO A 30 -18.12 -11.79 -9.82
CA PRO A 30 -19.18 -12.46 -10.57
C PRO A 30 -18.81 -12.78 -12.02
N GLU A 31 -18.22 -11.81 -12.76
CA GLU A 31 -17.83 -12.00 -14.16
C GLU A 31 -16.83 -13.17 -14.34
N LEU A 32 -15.86 -13.31 -13.43
CA LEU A 32 -14.91 -14.42 -13.49
C LEU A 32 -15.60 -15.74 -13.15
N ARG A 33 -16.43 -15.77 -12.11
CA ARG A 33 -17.14 -16.98 -11.65
C ARG A 33 -18.12 -17.54 -12.69
N GLU A 34 -18.67 -16.68 -13.56
CA GLU A 34 -19.56 -17.07 -14.66
C GLU A 34 -18.79 -17.51 -15.92
N SER A 35 -17.45 -17.41 -15.94
CA SER A 35 -16.67 -17.72 -17.14
C SER A 35 -16.39 -19.21 -17.30
N ASP A 36 -16.23 -19.66 -18.56
CA ASP A 36 -15.88 -21.03 -18.89
C ASP A 36 -14.53 -21.43 -18.25
N ASP A 37 -13.53 -20.53 -18.25
CA ASP A 37 -12.23 -20.79 -17.63
C ASP A 37 -12.33 -21.05 -16.12
N TRP A 38 -13.27 -20.41 -15.42
CA TRP A 38 -13.53 -20.68 -14.03
C TRP A 38 -14.17 -22.06 -13.84
N HIS A 39 -15.10 -22.42 -14.68
CA HIS A 39 -15.74 -23.76 -14.64
C HIS A 39 -14.70 -24.87 -14.90
N ASP A 40 -13.81 -24.67 -15.84
CA ASP A 40 -12.69 -25.62 -16.08
C ASP A 40 -11.74 -25.70 -14.88
N PHE A 41 -11.44 -24.56 -14.27
CA PHE A 41 -10.64 -24.48 -13.05
C PHE A 41 -11.29 -25.24 -11.88
N LEU A 42 -12.60 -25.14 -11.69
CA LEU A 42 -13.34 -25.82 -10.61
C LEU A 42 -13.14 -27.34 -10.65
N GLN A 43 -13.07 -27.95 -11.84
CA GLN A 43 -12.83 -29.37 -11.97
C GLN A 43 -11.47 -29.79 -11.38
N SER A 44 -10.42 -29.02 -11.67
CA SER A 44 -9.08 -29.24 -11.10
C SER A 44 -9.06 -29.00 -9.59
N ALA A 45 -9.77 -27.96 -9.12
CA ALA A 45 -9.86 -27.64 -7.70
C ALA A 45 -10.57 -28.72 -6.90
N HIS A 46 -11.70 -29.25 -7.38
CA HIS A 46 -12.41 -30.37 -6.71
C HIS A 46 -11.54 -31.63 -6.66
N THR A 47 -10.83 -31.94 -7.76
CA THR A 47 -9.90 -33.09 -7.79
C THR A 47 -8.77 -32.93 -6.75
N ALA A 48 -8.29 -31.72 -6.55
CA ALA A 48 -7.26 -31.43 -5.55
C ALA A 48 -7.80 -31.56 -4.12
N ILE A 49 -9.04 -31.08 -3.86
CA ILE A 49 -9.70 -31.24 -2.57
C ILE A 49 -9.86 -32.71 -2.22
N ASP A 50 -10.37 -33.51 -3.15
CA ASP A 50 -10.52 -34.97 -2.94
C ASP A 50 -9.17 -35.63 -2.64
N ALA A 51 -8.11 -35.21 -3.31
CA ALA A 51 -6.77 -35.72 -3.08
C ALA A 51 -6.20 -35.31 -1.70
N LEU A 52 -6.47 -34.08 -1.25
CA LEU A 52 -6.11 -33.60 0.09
C LEU A 52 -6.87 -34.35 1.18
N ASP A 53 -8.18 -34.51 1.04
CA ASP A 53 -9.04 -35.25 1.98
C ASP A 53 -8.61 -36.72 2.05
N GLN A 54 -8.17 -37.33 0.93
CA GLN A 54 -7.66 -38.71 0.91
C GLN A 54 -6.28 -38.81 1.58
N ALA A 55 -5.41 -37.83 1.37
CA ALA A 55 -4.12 -37.77 2.04
C ALA A 55 -4.28 -37.64 3.55
N ASP A 56 -5.19 -36.77 4.01
CA ASP A 56 -5.51 -36.57 5.42
C ASP A 56 -5.99 -37.88 6.09
N LYS A 57 -6.94 -38.59 5.49
CA LYS A 57 -7.38 -39.91 5.95
C LYS A 57 -6.24 -40.93 6.02
N SER A 58 -5.29 -40.85 5.10
CA SER A 58 -4.12 -41.72 5.10
C SER A 58 -3.15 -41.41 6.24
N VAL A 59 -2.98 -40.11 6.55
CA VAL A 59 -2.19 -39.66 7.71
C VAL A 59 -2.87 -40.11 9.01
N ASP A 60 -4.17 -39.97 9.14
CA ASP A 60 -4.93 -40.43 10.32
C ASP A 60 -4.76 -41.94 10.53
N ALA A 61 -4.83 -42.74 9.47
CA ALA A 61 -4.59 -44.17 9.55
C ALA A 61 -3.16 -44.49 10.03
N LEU A 62 -2.15 -43.73 9.57
CA LEU A 62 -0.76 -43.85 10.07
C LEU A 62 -0.65 -43.46 11.53
N VAL A 63 -1.29 -42.40 11.98
CA VAL A 63 -1.34 -41.98 13.40
C VAL A 63 -1.85 -43.14 14.25
N GLN A 64 -2.97 -43.73 13.87
CA GLN A 64 -3.53 -44.89 14.59
C GLN A 64 -2.56 -46.09 14.66
N ALA A 65 -1.84 -46.36 13.56
CA ALA A 65 -0.93 -47.47 13.49
C ALA A 65 0.35 -47.31 14.35
N VAL A 66 0.85 -46.06 14.51
CA VAL A 66 2.12 -45.78 15.19
C VAL A 66 1.95 -45.23 16.62
N ALA A 67 0.74 -44.95 17.05
CA ALA A 67 0.44 -44.26 18.31
C ALA A 67 1.02 -44.95 19.55
N ALA A 68 1.07 -46.28 19.57
CA ALA A 68 1.58 -47.04 20.69
C ALA A 68 3.12 -47.11 20.75
N ASP A 69 3.76 -47.10 19.56
CA ASP A 69 5.18 -47.39 19.43
C ASP A 69 6.09 -46.16 19.33
N LYS A 70 5.55 -45.04 18.78
CA LYS A 70 6.32 -43.83 18.44
C LYS A 70 5.53 -42.57 18.68
N PRO A 71 5.32 -42.14 19.93
CA PRO A 71 4.50 -40.98 20.25
C PRO A 71 5.05 -39.65 19.67
N GLU A 72 6.36 -39.52 19.47
CA GLU A 72 6.97 -38.34 18.83
C GLU A 72 6.54 -38.18 17.38
N VAL A 73 6.36 -39.29 16.65
CA VAL A 73 5.94 -39.27 15.23
C VAL A 73 4.46 -38.86 15.13
N VAL A 74 3.64 -39.17 16.15
CA VAL A 74 2.22 -38.80 16.19
C VAL A 74 2.04 -37.28 16.16
N VAL A 75 2.90 -36.53 16.85
CA VAL A 75 2.85 -35.06 16.85
C VAL A 75 3.13 -34.49 15.45
N ASP A 76 4.18 -34.99 14.79
CA ASP A 76 4.53 -34.55 13.43
C ASP A 76 3.44 -34.90 12.42
N LEU A 77 2.89 -36.10 12.50
CA LEU A 77 1.77 -36.53 11.65
C LEU A 77 0.51 -35.70 11.90
N GLY A 78 0.21 -35.38 13.16
CA GLY A 78 -0.91 -34.50 13.53
C GLY A 78 -0.77 -33.09 12.95
N ASP A 79 0.45 -32.54 12.90
CA ASP A 79 0.72 -31.26 12.24
C ASP A 79 0.53 -31.34 10.71
N ILE A 80 0.89 -32.47 10.10
CA ILE A 80 0.66 -32.68 8.66
C ILE A 80 -0.85 -32.79 8.38
N SER A 81 -1.58 -33.61 9.13
CA SER A 81 -3.04 -33.75 9.00
C SER A 81 -3.74 -32.38 9.11
N ARG A 82 -3.42 -31.61 10.14
CA ARG A 82 -3.97 -30.26 10.31
C ARG A 82 -3.71 -29.37 9.08
N ARG A 83 -2.49 -29.36 8.53
CA ARG A 83 -2.16 -28.56 7.34
C ARG A 83 -2.89 -29.04 6.09
N LEU A 84 -3.06 -30.34 5.89
CA LEU A 84 -3.84 -30.88 4.78
C LEU A 84 -5.29 -30.46 4.87
N HIS A 85 -5.87 -30.57 6.07
CA HIS A 85 -7.23 -30.12 6.33
C HIS A 85 -7.41 -28.61 6.10
N GLU A 86 -6.52 -27.77 6.66
CA GLU A 86 -6.54 -26.32 6.44
C GLU A 86 -6.45 -25.95 4.95
N LEU A 87 -5.61 -26.65 4.18
CA LEU A 87 -5.50 -26.40 2.74
C LEU A 87 -6.78 -26.77 1.99
N ALA A 88 -7.38 -27.91 2.33
CA ALA A 88 -8.64 -28.33 1.73
C ALA A 88 -9.78 -27.36 2.04
N GLU A 89 -9.94 -26.95 3.30
CA GLU A 89 -10.98 -26.00 3.73
C GLU A 89 -10.77 -24.61 3.12
N ASN A 90 -9.53 -24.10 3.07
CA ASN A 90 -9.24 -22.83 2.42
C ASN A 90 -9.57 -22.87 0.92
N LEU A 91 -9.24 -23.95 0.23
CA LEU A 91 -9.59 -24.10 -1.19
C LEU A 91 -11.10 -24.19 -1.39
N LYS A 92 -11.81 -24.97 -0.56
CA LYS A 92 -13.29 -25.05 -0.56
C LYS A 92 -13.91 -23.66 -0.37
N LEU A 93 -13.46 -22.89 0.63
CA LEU A 93 -13.92 -21.53 0.90
C LEU A 93 -13.78 -20.62 -0.33
N ILE A 94 -12.62 -20.67 -1.02
CA ILE A 94 -12.35 -19.78 -2.15
C ILE A 94 -13.18 -20.16 -3.38
N ILE A 95 -13.30 -21.46 -3.69
CA ILE A 95 -14.07 -21.90 -4.86
C ILE A 95 -15.58 -21.76 -4.67
N ASP A 96 -16.09 -22.01 -3.46
CA ASP A 96 -17.49 -21.78 -3.12
C ASP A 96 -17.81 -20.28 -3.18
N GLY A 97 -17.02 -19.46 -2.49
CA GLY A 97 -17.12 -18.00 -2.54
C GLY A 97 -18.45 -17.42 -2.12
N SER A 98 -19.24 -18.17 -1.35
CA SER A 98 -20.57 -17.77 -0.87
C SER A 98 -20.53 -16.95 0.42
N ASP A 99 -19.41 -16.97 1.15
CA ASP A 99 -19.27 -16.20 2.37
C ASP A 99 -19.06 -14.72 2.07
N GLU A 100 -20.08 -13.93 2.37
CA GLU A 100 -20.11 -12.48 2.14
C GLU A 100 -19.13 -11.68 3.01
N HIS A 101 -18.52 -12.28 4.02
CA HIS A 101 -17.52 -11.61 4.84
C HIS A 101 -16.14 -11.54 4.18
N TYR A 102 -15.94 -12.23 3.03
CA TYR A 102 -14.66 -12.29 2.35
C TYR A 102 -14.69 -11.70 0.94
N VAL A 103 -13.54 -11.18 0.54
CA VAL A 103 -13.18 -10.94 -0.86
C VAL A 103 -12.21 -12.03 -1.30
N TYR A 104 -12.43 -12.56 -2.48
CA TYR A 104 -11.64 -13.64 -3.04
C TYR A 104 -10.79 -13.13 -4.19
N SER A 105 -9.52 -13.52 -4.20
CA SER A 105 -8.60 -13.11 -5.26
C SER A 105 -7.57 -14.18 -5.58
N LEU A 106 -6.98 -14.07 -6.75
CA LEU A 106 -5.79 -14.82 -7.11
C LEU A 106 -4.67 -13.88 -7.51
N GLN A 107 -3.44 -14.29 -7.21
CA GLN A 107 -2.24 -13.59 -7.59
C GLN A 107 -1.36 -14.49 -8.46
N VAL A 108 -0.80 -13.92 -9.51
CA VAL A 108 0.08 -14.63 -10.43
C VAL A 108 1.31 -13.79 -10.70
N ASN A 109 2.49 -14.41 -10.62
CA ASN A 109 3.72 -13.79 -11.09
C ASN A 109 3.99 -14.19 -12.54
N ARG A 110 3.72 -13.29 -13.48
CA ARG A 110 3.81 -13.52 -14.92
C ARG A 110 5.24 -13.79 -15.44
N ARG A 111 6.27 -13.51 -14.64
CA ARG A 111 7.66 -13.74 -15.01
C ARG A 111 8.14 -15.14 -14.65
N LEU A 112 7.52 -15.76 -13.68
CA LEU A 112 7.85 -17.11 -13.28
C LEU A 112 7.07 -18.10 -14.15
N ARG A 113 7.76 -19.17 -14.57
CA ARG A 113 7.09 -20.27 -15.29
C ARG A 113 6.23 -21.10 -14.35
N ALA A 114 6.63 -21.18 -13.09
CA ALA A 114 5.91 -21.83 -12.01
C ALA A 114 6.37 -21.23 -10.66
N GLY A 115 5.47 -21.21 -9.68
CA GLY A 115 5.72 -20.61 -8.37
C GLY A 115 5.34 -19.13 -8.31
N GLY A 116 4.89 -18.70 -7.16
CA GLY A 116 4.39 -17.33 -6.93
C GLY A 116 2.92 -17.12 -7.28
N GLU A 117 2.20 -18.21 -7.57
CA GLU A 117 0.74 -18.23 -7.61
C GLU A 117 0.18 -18.35 -6.20
N SER A 118 -0.88 -17.62 -5.91
CA SER A 118 -1.66 -17.76 -4.68
C SER A 118 -3.12 -17.46 -4.90
N MET A 119 -3.95 -18.06 -4.08
CA MET A 119 -5.35 -17.71 -3.93
C MET A 119 -5.59 -17.24 -2.49
N THR A 120 -6.37 -16.20 -2.32
CA THR A 120 -6.62 -15.60 -1.00
C THR A 120 -8.10 -15.34 -0.77
N ALA A 121 -8.52 -15.51 0.47
CA ALA A 121 -9.77 -15.00 1.01
C ALA A 121 -9.41 -14.00 2.10
N GLU A 122 -9.76 -12.72 1.90
CA GLU A 122 -9.50 -11.65 2.85
C GLU A 122 -10.81 -11.11 3.41
N ARG A 123 -10.89 -10.87 4.72
CA ARG A 123 -12.09 -10.24 5.30
C ARG A 123 -12.26 -8.82 4.75
N ILE A 124 -13.46 -8.51 4.26
CA ILE A 124 -13.80 -7.18 3.71
C ILE A 124 -13.87 -6.15 4.81
N ASP A 125 -14.39 -6.53 5.95
CA ASP A 125 -14.64 -5.68 7.11
C ASP A 125 -14.07 -6.32 8.38
N ILE A 126 -12.83 -5.91 8.70
CA ILE A 126 -12.15 -6.35 9.93
C ILE A 126 -12.81 -5.72 11.16
N GLY A 127 -13.38 -4.51 11.02
CA GLY A 127 -14.06 -3.81 12.11
C GLY A 127 -15.27 -4.59 12.63
N GLU A 128 -16.00 -5.27 11.75
CA GLU A 128 -17.11 -6.15 12.18
C GLU A 128 -16.60 -7.29 13.04
N ALA A 129 -15.56 -7.97 12.63
CA ALA A 129 -14.96 -9.06 13.40
C ALA A 129 -14.41 -8.56 14.74
N LEU A 130 -13.72 -7.41 14.75
CA LEU A 130 -13.21 -6.82 15.98
C LEU A 130 -14.34 -6.44 16.94
N ALA A 131 -15.44 -5.87 16.43
CA ALA A 131 -16.57 -5.48 17.26
C ALA A 131 -17.31 -6.67 17.87
N ASN A 132 -17.43 -7.78 17.13
CA ASN A 132 -18.21 -8.94 17.54
C ASN A 132 -17.40 -10.00 18.30
N GLU A 133 -16.11 -10.16 17.96
CA GLU A 133 -15.30 -11.27 18.44
C GLU A 133 -14.22 -10.84 19.44
N TRP A 134 -13.63 -9.65 19.27
CA TRP A 134 -12.46 -9.24 20.08
C TRP A 134 -12.78 -8.18 21.13
N LEU A 135 -13.46 -7.09 20.76
CA LEU A 135 -13.77 -6.00 21.69
C LEU A 135 -14.60 -6.44 22.90
N PRO A 136 -15.53 -7.40 22.80
CA PRO A 136 -16.27 -7.90 23.97
C PRO A 136 -15.40 -8.65 24.99
N GLU A 137 -14.28 -9.23 24.55
CA GLU A 137 -13.40 -10.03 25.39
C GLU A 137 -12.34 -9.18 26.11
N VAL A 138 -12.14 -7.91 25.72
CA VAL A 138 -11.15 -7.06 26.32
C VAL A 138 -11.77 -6.06 27.29
N HIS A 139 -11.18 -5.92 28.47
CA HIS A 139 -11.66 -4.97 29.47
C HIS A 139 -11.43 -3.51 29.01
N THR A 140 -10.29 -3.21 28.37
CA THR A 140 -9.93 -1.88 27.90
C THR A 140 -9.04 -2.01 26.66
N ALA A 141 -9.38 -1.28 25.59
CA ALA A 141 -8.57 -1.15 24.40
C ALA A 141 -8.17 0.33 24.22
N ILE A 142 -6.88 0.59 24.00
CA ILE A 142 -6.34 1.93 23.75
C ILE A 142 -5.66 1.93 22.40
N PHE A 143 -6.19 2.74 21.47
CA PHE A 143 -5.59 2.96 20.16
C PHE A 143 -4.92 4.33 20.15
N ALA A 144 -3.64 4.38 19.77
CA ALA A 144 -2.89 5.62 19.69
C ALA A 144 -2.06 5.68 18.40
N SER A 145 -2.22 6.75 17.63
CA SER A 145 -1.43 7.00 16.42
C SER A 145 -1.48 8.48 16.04
N ALA A 146 -0.45 8.94 15.32
CA ALA A 146 -0.42 10.28 14.76
C ALA A 146 -1.33 10.44 13.53
N THR A 147 -1.81 9.35 12.93
CA THR A 147 -2.51 9.35 11.63
C THR A 147 -3.85 8.61 11.65
N MET A 148 -4.65 8.80 12.72
CA MET A 148 -5.98 8.18 12.84
C MET A 148 -7.10 9.01 12.22
N THR A 149 -6.89 10.32 11.99
CA THR A 149 -7.96 11.24 11.58
C THR A 149 -7.81 11.70 10.15
N VAL A 150 -8.95 11.78 9.45
CA VAL A 150 -9.10 12.43 8.15
C VAL A 150 -9.94 13.69 8.35
N SER A 151 -9.40 14.86 7.98
CA SER A 151 -10.04 16.16 8.23
C SER A 151 -10.53 16.32 9.70
N LYS A 152 -9.71 15.86 10.66
CA LYS A 152 -9.98 15.86 12.12
C LYS A 152 -11.12 14.91 12.56
N SER A 153 -11.67 14.08 11.68
CA SER A 153 -12.68 13.07 12.00
C SER A 153 -12.06 11.71 12.25
N PHE A 154 -12.53 10.98 13.27
CA PHE A 154 -12.19 9.59 13.55
C PHE A 154 -13.10 8.58 12.84
N GLU A 155 -14.07 9.03 12.05
CA GLU A 155 -15.09 8.18 11.43
C GLU A 155 -14.49 6.98 10.68
N HIS A 156 -13.50 7.24 9.81
CA HIS A 156 -12.83 6.17 9.05
C HIS A 156 -12.12 5.16 9.98
N PHE A 157 -11.39 5.65 10.99
CA PHE A 157 -10.72 4.77 11.95
C PHE A 157 -11.72 3.96 12.77
N ASN A 158 -12.74 4.62 13.33
CA ASN A 158 -13.76 3.96 14.15
C ASN A 158 -14.46 2.85 13.36
N HIS A 159 -14.74 3.09 12.08
CA HIS A 159 -15.30 2.08 11.19
C HIS A 159 -14.32 0.92 10.96
N ALA A 160 -13.07 1.20 10.67
CA ALA A 160 -12.05 0.19 10.39
C ALA A 160 -11.76 -0.76 11.57
N VAL A 161 -11.97 -0.29 12.82
CA VAL A 161 -11.76 -1.09 14.03
C VAL A 161 -13.06 -1.46 14.75
N GLY A 162 -14.23 -1.15 14.17
CA GLY A 162 -15.54 -1.54 14.70
C GLY A 162 -16.07 -0.71 15.87
N LEU A 163 -15.44 0.42 16.21
CA LEU A 163 -15.89 1.29 17.32
C LEU A 163 -17.23 1.99 17.02
N ASP A 164 -17.62 2.12 15.77
CA ASP A 164 -18.91 2.63 15.34
C ASP A 164 -20.06 1.63 15.55
N ARG A 165 -19.77 0.38 15.87
CA ARG A 165 -20.72 -0.73 16.10
C ARG A 165 -20.96 -1.03 17.57
N ILE A 166 -20.11 -0.53 18.44
CA ILE A 166 -20.30 -0.64 19.90
C ILE A 166 -21.06 0.57 20.43
N GLY A 167 -21.62 0.47 21.64
CA GLY A 167 -22.39 1.56 22.25
C GLY A 167 -21.57 2.85 22.35
N ALA A 168 -22.14 3.98 21.97
CA ALA A 168 -21.45 5.28 21.97
C ALA A 168 -20.89 5.71 23.36
N SER A 169 -21.43 5.16 24.44
CA SER A 169 -20.94 5.40 25.80
C SER A 169 -19.70 4.58 26.18
N THR A 170 -19.32 3.59 25.35
CA THR A 170 -18.19 2.68 25.64
C THR A 170 -16.87 3.14 25.01
N SER A 171 -16.91 4.12 24.11
CA SER A 171 -15.71 4.65 23.46
C SER A 171 -15.60 6.18 23.61
N SER A 172 -14.36 6.66 23.69
CA SER A 172 -14.04 8.09 23.65
C SER A 172 -12.88 8.34 22.72
N SER A 173 -12.88 9.48 22.04
CA SER A 173 -11.84 9.88 21.11
C SER A 173 -11.22 11.20 21.54
N LEU A 174 -9.90 11.30 21.51
CA LEU A 174 -9.15 12.51 21.85
C LEU A 174 -8.20 12.85 20.70
N HIS A 175 -8.34 14.06 20.16
CA HIS A 175 -7.40 14.62 19.20
C HIS A 175 -6.51 15.65 19.92
N LEU A 176 -5.21 15.40 19.91
CA LEU A 176 -4.21 16.31 20.43
C LEU A 176 -3.48 16.98 19.27
N ASP A 177 -3.22 18.26 19.37
CA ASP A 177 -2.38 18.97 18.44
C ASP A 177 -0.92 18.50 18.57
N SER A 178 -0.15 18.61 17.49
CA SER A 178 1.25 18.25 17.49
C SER A 178 2.07 19.17 18.39
N SER A 179 3.08 18.60 19.08
CA SER A 179 4.10 19.38 19.78
C SER A 179 5.09 20.08 18.84
N TYR A 180 5.07 19.74 17.55
CA TYR A 180 5.93 20.34 16.54
C TYR A 180 5.22 21.48 15.79
N ASP A 181 5.93 22.57 15.53
CA ASP A 181 5.44 23.71 14.74
C ASP A 181 5.56 23.39 13.24
N PHE A 182 4.55 22.69 12.71
CA PHE A 182 4.49 22.37 11.29
C PHE A 182 4.27 23.61 10.41
N ASP A 183 3.57 24.62 10.89
CA ASP A 183 3.28 25.83 10.10
C ASP A 183 4.54 26.66 9.82
N SER A 184 5.49 26.70 10.76
CA SER A 184 6.77 27.40 10.58
C SER A 184 7.83 26.55 9.90
N ASN A 185 7.81 25.22 10.07
CA ASN A 185 8.90 24.33 9.67
C ASN A 185 8.62 23.52 8.41
N MET A 186 7.35 23.41 7.99
CA MET A 186 6.97 22.66 6.80
C MET A 186 6.34 23.55 5.73
N ALA A 187 6.92 23.56 4.54
CA ALA A 187 6.29 24.15 3.38
C ALA A 187 5.55 23.09 2.57
N VAL A 188 4.32 23.38 2.14
CA VAL A 188 3.55 22.52 1.23
C VAL A 188 3.37 23.24 -0.10
N VAL A 189 3.83 22.58 -1.16
CA VAL A 189 3.74 23.06 -2.55
C VAL A 189 2.80 22.15 -3.33
N VAL A 190 1.82 22.71 -4.00
CA VAL A 190 0.92 22.00 -4.89
C VAL A 190 1.17 22.46 -6.34
N ALA A 191 1.70 21.57 -7.17
CA ALA A 191 1.87 21.78 -8.60
C ALA A 191 0.58 21.40 -9.34
N GLY A 192 -0.31 22.38 -9.52
CA GLY A 192 -1.64 22.15 -10.09
C GLY A 192 -1.70 22.15 -11.63
N ASP A 193 -0.60 22.52 -12.28
CA ASP A 193 -0.46 22.62 -13.75
C ASP A 193 0.14 21.36 -14.41
N ILE A 194 0.43 20.33 -13.61
CA ILE A 194 0.88 19.03 -14.12
C ILE A 194 -0.23 18.41 -14.96
N PRO A 195 0.08 17.86 -16.17
CA PRO A 195 -0.90 17.15 -16.97
C PRO A 195 -1.59 15.99 -16.24
N ASP A 196 -2.80 15.62 -16.68
CA ASP A 196 -3.52 14.47 -16.12
C ASP A 196 -2.67 13.19 -16.28
N PRO A 197 -2.52 12.36 -15.24
CA PRO A 197 -1.79 11.10 -15.32
C PRO A 197 -2.28 10.11 -16.39
N ARG A 198 -3.49 10.29 -16.93
CA ARG A 198 -4.00 9.52 -18.05
C ARG A 198 -3.29 9.84 -19.36
N ASP A 199 -2.82 11.08 -19.54
CA ASP A 199 -1.90 11.46 -20.62
C ASP A 199 -0.46 11.21 -20.14
N ARG A 200 -0.08 9.92 -20.13
CA ARG A 200 1.13 9.43 -19.50
C ARG A 200 2.40 10.14 -19.97
N GLU A 201 2.56 10.35 -21.28
CA GLU A 201 3.81 10.92 -21.81
C GLU A 201 3.99 12.41 -21.43
N ARG A 202 2.93 13.20 -21.53
CA ARG A 202 2.95 14.59 -21.08
C ARG A 202 3.14 14.70 -19.57
N TYR A 203 2.46 13.82 -18.83
CA TYR A 203 2.60 13.74 -17.38
C TYR A 203 4.04 13.42 -16.96
N LEU A 204 4.66 12.36 -17.51
CA LEU A 204 6.04 12.00 -17.20
C LEU A 204 7.04 13.08 -17.61
N SER A 205 6.84 13.73 -18.76
CA SER A 205 7.71 14.83 -19.22
C SER A 205 7.62 16.07 -18.31
N ALA A 206 6.44 16.36 -17.76
CA ALA A 206 6.29 17.45 -16.78
C ALA A 206 6.92 17.08 -15.44
N LEU A 207 6.69 15.85 -14.96
CA LEU A 207 7.30 15.36 -13.72
C LEU A 207 8.82 15.29 -13.79
N GLU A 208 9.39 14.86 -14.91
CA GLU A 208 10.84 14.84 -15.11
C GLU A 208 11.46 16.21 -14.82
N ARG A 209 10.86 17.28 -15.34
CA ARG A 209 11.32 18.65 -15.07
C ARG A 209 11.24 19.01 -13.59
N VAL A 210 10.06 18.79 -12.97
CA VAL A 210 9.85 19.06 -11.55
C VAL A 210 10.86 18.30 -10.68
N LEU A 211 11.08 17.02 -10.98
CA LEU A 211 12.00 16.18 -10.22
C LEU A 211 13.44 16.67 -10.37
N VAL A 212 13.90 16.96 -11.59
CA VAL A 212 15.26 17.50 -11.81
C VAL A 212 15.43 18.82 -11.08
N ASP A 213 14.51 19.77 -11.27
CA ASP A 213 14.60 21.10 -10.67
C ASP A 213 14.57 21.05 -9.14
N ALA A 214 13.72 20.19 -8.57
CA ALA A 214 13.62 20.01 -7.13
C ALA A 214 14.93 19.42 -6.53
N HIS A 215 15.48 18.37 -7.14
CA HIS A 215 16.71 17.74 -6.66
C HIS A 215 17.92 18.70 -6.76
N LEU A 216 18.04 19.43 -7.87
CA LEU A 216 19.09 20.43 -8.05
C LEU A 216 18.98 21.57 -7.03
N ALA A 217 17.76 22.07 -6.81
CA ALA A 217 17.52 23.17 -5.86
C ALA A 217 17.79 22.75 -4.40
N MET A 218 17.40 21.52 -4.03
CA MET A 218 17.62 20.99 -2.68
C MET A 218 19.06 20.50 -2.45
N GLY A 219 19.81 20.19 -3.51
CA GLY A 219 21.15 19.62 -3.41
C GLY A 219 21.15 18.18 -2.88
N GLY A 220 20.13 17.40 -3.19
CA GLY A 220 19.86 16.06 -2.64
C GLY A 220 18.89 16.06 -1.47
N SER A 221 18.91 15.03 -0.62
CA SER A 221 18.00 14.85 0.54
C SER A 221 16.52 14.82 0.14
N VAL A 222 16.21 14.23 -1.01
CA VAL A 222 14.85 14.16 -1.59
C VAL A 222 14.36 12.74 -1.64
N LEU A 223 13.19 12.51 -1.06
CA LEU A 223 12.45 11.24 -1.18
C LEU A 223 11.27 11.45 -2.14
N THR A 224 11.25 10.72 -3.26
CA THR A 224 10.10 10.71 -4.16
C THR A 224 9.32 9.41 -4.01
N LEU A 225 8.05 9.52 -3.65
CA LEU A 225 7.17 8.41 -3.34
C LEU A 225 6.22 8.12 -4.51
N PHE A 226 6.47 7.03 -5.21
CA PHE A 226 5.69 6.60 -6.36
C PHE A 226 4.60 5.61 -5.97
N THR A 227 3.51 5.62 -6.74
CA THR A 227 2.39 4.68 -6.61
C THR A 227 2.52 3.47 -7.54
N ASN A 228 3.37 3.55 -8.56
CA ASN A 228 3.63 2.42 -9.44
C ASN A 228 5.09 2.36 -9.88
N ARG A 229 5.56 1.14 -10.11
CA ARG A 229 6.95 0.84 -10.47
C ARG A 229 7.34 1.35 -11.85
N ARG A 230 6.45 1.20 -12.83
CA ARG A 230 6.76 1.55 -14.22
C ARG A 230 7.08 3.05 -14.37
N ASP A 231 6.27 3.93 -13.77
CA ASP A 231 6.51 5.36 -13.82
C ASP A 231 7.77 5.74 -13.04
N MET A 232 8.04 5.05 -11.92
CA MET A 232 9.27 5.24 -11.14
C MET A 232 10.51 4.87 -11.95
N GLU A 233 10.54 3.70 -12.58
CA GLU A 233 11.68 3.22 -13.37
C GLU A 233 11.91 4.07 -14.62
N ASP A 234 10.84 4.46 -15.33
CA ASP A 234 10.92 5.34 -16.50
C ASP A 234 11.46 6.74 -16.13
N LEU A 235 10.98 7.32 -15.03
CA LEU A 235 11.47 8.61 -14.55
C LEU A 235 12.89 8.51 -13.99
N TYR A 236 13.24 7.43 -13.33
CA TYR A 236 14.59 7.19 -12.87
C TYR A 236 15.60 7.22 -14.04
N ALA A 237 15.29 6.49 -15.11
CA ALA A 237 16.14 6.46 -16.31
C ALA A 237 16.32 7.83 -16.99
N ARG A 238 15.33 8.74 -16.85
CA ARG A 238 15.37 10.10 -17.41
C ARG A 238 16.07 11.10 -16.49
N VAL A 239 15.91 10.96 -15.18
CA VAL A 239 16.34 11.94 -14.15
C VAL A 239 17.75 11.66 -13.66
N GLU A 240 18.10 10.40 -13.36
CA GLU A 240 19.39 10.02 -12.81
C GLU A 240 20.58 10.56 -13.62
N PRO A 241 20.67 10.44 -14.97
CA PRO A 241 21.81 10.92 -15.71
C PRO A 241 21.99 12.46 -15.65
N LYS A 242 20.90 13.19 -15.42
CA LYS A 242 20.93 14.65 -15.28
C LYS A 242 21.47 15.07 -13.91
N LEU A 243 21.05 14.36 -12.85
CA LEU A 243 21.52 14.61 -11.49
C LEU A 243 22.97 14.17 -11.32
N ALA A 244 23.37 13.04 -11.89
CA ALA A 244 24.76 12.57 -11.88
C ALA A 244 25.74 13.60 -12.50
N ARG A 245 25.35 14.27 -13.59
CA ARG A 245 26.14 15.37 -14.19
C ARG A 245 26.31 16.58 -13.26
N ALA A 246 25.37 16.77 -12.33
CA ALA A 246 25.42 17.80 -11.30
C ALA A 246 26.11 17.33 -10.00
N GLY A 247 26.65 16.11 -9.97
CA GLY A 247 27.29 15.53 -8.80
C GLY A 247 26.32 15.08 -7.71
N LEU A 248 25.03 14.90 -8.03
CA LEU A 248 24.00 14.42 -7.10
C LEU A 248 23.71 12.95 -7.33
N GLU A 249 23.61 12.21 -6.24
CA GLU A 249 23.27 10.80 -6.27
C GLU A 249 21.75 10.58 -6.16
N LEU A 250 21.22 9.75 -7.07
CA LEU A 250 19.85 9.28 -7.02
C LEU A 250 19.81 7.76 -6.96
N ASN A 251 19.22 7.23 -5.90
CA ASN A 251 18.95 5.80 -5.73
C ASN A 251 17.52 5.49 -6.16
N CYS A 252 17.26 4.22 -6.54
CA CYS A 252 15.93 3.76 -6.95
C CYS A 252 15.64 2.39 -6.36
N GLN A 253 14.42 2.22 -5.86
CA GLN A 253 13.93 0.93 -5.39
C GLN A 253 13.65 -0.02 -6.56
N GLN A 254 14.71 -0.59 -7.12
CA GLN A 254 14.61 -1.63 -8.14
C GLN A 254 14.14 -2.97 -7.53
N ARG A 255 13.75 -3.93 -8.37
CA ARG A 255 13.19 -5.22 -7.92
C ARG A 255 14.11 -6.02 -7.02
N ASN A 256 15.40 -6.00 -7.32
CA ASN A 256 16.41 -6.76 -6.58
C ASN A 256 17.10 -5.92 -5.49
N SER A 257 16.65 -4.69 -5.28
CA SER A 257 17.20 -3.82 -4.24
C SER A 257 16.70 -4.28 -2.87
N SER A 258 17.61 -4.40 -1.92
CA SER A 258 17.23 -4.57 -0.51
C SER A 258 16.66 -3.24 0.02
N PRO A 259 15.40 -3.19 0.48
CA PRO A 259 14.82 -1.98 1.07
C PRO A 259 15.64 -1.48 2.27
N ARG A 260 16.19 -2.40 3.06
CA ARG A 260 17.05 -2.07 4.21
C ARG A 260 18.33 -1.35 3.76
N ARG A 261 19.03 -1.86 2.75
CA ARG A 261 20.27 -1.22 2.23
C ARG A 261 20.00 0.16 1.62
N LEU A 262 18.90 0.32 0.89
CA LEU A 262 18.49 1.61 0.34
C LEU A 262 18.20 2.62 1.46
N ARG A 263 17.52 2.18 2.53
CA ARG A 263 17.26 2.99 3.71
C ARG A 263 18.55 3.40 4.39
N ASP A 264 19.42 2.44 4.69
CA ASP A 264 20.69 2.68 5.39
C ASP A 264 21.55 3.67 4.59
N ARG A 265 21.62 3.52 3.26
CA ARG A 265 22.33 4.42 2.37
C ARG A 265 21.74 5.83 2.40
N PHE A 266 20.43 5.96 2.25
CA PHE A 266 19.73 7.25 2.30
C PHE A 266 19.95 7.97 3.64
N ILE A 267 19.97 7.23 4.77
CA ILE A 267 20.18 7.81 6.10
C ILE A 267 21.63 8.24 6.31
N ASN A 268 22.60 7.46 5.83
CA ASN A 268 24.01 7.72 6.08
C ASN A 268 24.64 8.73 5.10
N GLU A 269 23.98 9.00 3.97
CA GLU A 269 24.47 9.92 2.92
C GLU A 269 23.48 11.10 2.78
N PRO A 270 23.69 12.22 3.50
CA PRO A 270 22.72 13.33 3.57
C PRO A 270 22.37 13.98 2.23
N THR A 271 23.25 13.87 1.22
CA THR A 271 23.01 14.39 -0.14
C THR A 271 22.39 13.36 -1.07
N SER A 272 22.17 12.13 -0.60
CA SER A 272 21.53 11.08 -1.38
C SER A 272 20.04 11.35 -1.54
N SER A 273 19.50 10.95 -2.68
CA SER A 273 18.07 11.00 -2.99
C SER A 273 17.55 9.61 -3.33
N LEU A 274 16.25 9.40 -3.14
CA LEU A 274 15.65 8.09 -3.32
C LEU A 274 14.30 8.16 -4.06
N PHE A 275 14.16 7.37 -5.11
CA PHE A 275 12.88 7.01 -5.71
C PHE A 275 12.38 5.70 -5.10
N ALA A 276 11.20 5.72 -4.48
CA ALA A 276 10.67 4.60 -3.72
C ALA A 276 9.17 4.36 -3.96
N LEU A 277 8.73 3.13 -3.68
CA LEU A 277 7.35 2.66 -3.73
C LEU A 277 6.74 2.57 -2.33
N LYS A 278 5.52 2.03 -2.24
CA LYS A 278 4.68 1.96 -1.03
C LYS A 278 5.41 1.47 0.23
N ALA A 279 6.34 0.51 0.11
CA ALA A 279 7.13 0.03 1.26
C ALA A 279 7.95 1.12 1.99
N PHE A 280 8.16 2.27 1.35
CA PHE A 280 8.82 3.44 1.94
C PHE A 280 7.85 4.53 2.39
N TRP A 281 6.55 4.37 2.15
CA TRP A 281 5.53 5.29 2.67
C TRP A 281 5.32 5.09 4.18
N GLU A 282 5.60 3.89 4.69
CA GLU A 282 5.52 3.52 6.10
C GLU A 282 6.90 3.10 6.64
N GLY A 283 7.11 3.25 7.95
CA GLY A 283 8.28 2.70 8.64
C GLY A 283 9.66 3.25 8.24
N PHE A 284 9.72 4.33 7.46
CA PHE A 284 10.96 4.98 7.07
C PHE A 284 11.26 6.15 8.01
N ASP A 285 12.30 6.04 8.81
CA ASP A 285 12.74 7.07 9.73
C ASP A 285 14.06 7.69 9.24
N ALA A 286 13.98 8.92 8.80
CA ALA A 286 15.13 9.73 8.39
C ALA A 286 14.91 11.13 8.97
N SER A 287 15.73 11.51 9.94
CA SER A 287 15.63 12.77 10.65
C SER A 287 16.65 13.81 10.15
N GLY A 288 16.35 15.07 10.40
CA GLY A 288 17.27 16.18 10.18
C GLY A 288 17.57 16.46 8.71
N GLU A 289 18.84 16.61 8.37
CA GLU A 289 19.28 17.00 7.03
C GLU A 289 19.13 15.89 5.98
N THR A 290 18.94 14.67 6.41
CA THR A 290 18.81 13.51 5.53
C THR A 290 17.54 13.57 4.68
N LEU A 291 16.42 14.05 5.24
CA LEU A 291 15.14 14.17 4.53
C LEU A 291 14.62 15.61 4.61
N ARG A 292 14.87 16.40 3.58
CA ARG A 292 14.42 17.79 3.50
C ARG A 292 13.32 18.05 2.49
N CYS A 293 13.07 17.09 1.60
CA CYS A 293 11.99 17.21 0.63
C CYS A 293 11.33 15.84 0.39
N VAL A 294 10.02 15.82 0.44
CA VAL A 294 9.19 14.69 0.00
C VAL A 294 8.40 15.11 -1.22
N ILE A 295 8.46 14.32 -2.28
CA ILE A 295 7.69 14.55 -3.51
C ILE A 295 6.71 13.39 -3.70
N ILE A 296 5.44 13.72 -3.87
CA ILE A 296 4.39 12.77 -4.22
C ILE A 296 3.90 13.12 -5.63
N PRO A 297 4.37 12.40 -6.65
CA PRO A 297 3.99 12.63 -8.04
C PRO A 297 2.50 12.39 -8.31
N LYS A 298 1.92 11.40 -7.65
CA LYS A 298 0.54 10.96 -7.87
C LYS A 298 -0.09 10.53 -6.55
N LEU A 299 -1.36 10.92 -6.35
CA LEU A 299 -2.11 10.52 -5.15
C LEU A 299 -2.21 8.99 -5.04
N PRO A 300 -2.02 8.42 -3.83
CA PRO A 300 -1.84 6.99 -3.60
C PRO A 300 -3.18 6.23 -3.52
N PHE A 301 -4.05 6.45 -4.48
CA PHE A 301 -5.27 5.64 -4.59
C PHE A 301 -4.93 4.19 -4.95
N SER A 302 -5.65 3.26 -4.37
CA SER A 302 -5.64 1.84 -4.76
C SER A 302 -5.93 1.68 -6.26
N SER A 303 -5.42 0.58 -6.85
CA SER A 303 -5.72 0.27 -8.25
C SER A 303 -7.22 0.08 -8.44
N PRO A 304 -7.81 0.54 -9.55
CA PRO A 304 -9.19 0.18 -9.88
C PRO A 304 -9.44 -1.33 -10.04
N THR A 305 -8.38 -2.12 -10.19
CA THR A 305 -8.41 -3.59 -10.28
C THR A 305 -8.01 -4.27 -8.97
N ASP A 306 -7.86 -3.52 -7.89
CA ASP A 306 -7.60 -4.08 -6.57
C ASP A 306 -8.82 -4.88 -6.11
N PRO A 307 -8.65 -6.16 -5.71
CA PRO A 307 -9.76 -7.05 -5.38
C PRO A 307 -10.69 -6.50 -4.29
N LEU A 308 -10.11 -5.97 -3.21
CA LEU A 308 -10.88 -5.40 -2.10
C LEU A 308 -11.67 -4.16 -2.54
N SER A 309 -11.04 -3.30 -3.35
CA SER A 309 -11.72 -2.13 -3.92
C SER A 309 -12.83 -2.52 -4.88
N CYS A 310 -12.63 -3.55 -5.72
CA CYS A 310 -13.63 -4.06 -6.63
C CYS A 310 -14.86 -4.59 -5.87
N GLU A 311 -14.63 -5.41 -4.86
CA GLU A 311 -15.69 -6.01 -4.03
C GLU A 311 -16.47 -4.94 -3.26
N ARG A 312 -15.79 -4.00 -2.61
CA ARG A 312 -16.43 -2.88 -1.89
C ARG A 312 -17.29 -2.03 -2.84
N ASN A 313 -16.79 -1.73 -4.04
CA ASN A 313 -17.54 -0.95 -5.04
C ASN A 313 -18.75 -1.72 -5.62
N LEU A 314 -18.71 -3.05 -5.65
CA LEU A 314 -19.88 -3.87 -6.03
C LEU A 314 -20.99 -3.79 -4.98
N ARG A 315 -20.62 -3.74 -3.70
CA ARG A 315 -21.54 -3.79 -2.56
C ARG A 315 -22.10 -2.45 -2.13
N GLU A 316 -21.34 -1.38 -2.32
CA GLU A 316 -21.66 -0.05 -1.80
C GLU A 316 -21.36 1.05 -2.81
N ASP A 317 -22.37 1.81 -3.22
CA ASP A 317 -22.25 2.93 -4.17
C ASP A 317 -21.25 4.00 -3.74
N ARG A 318 -21.00 4.14 -2.44
CA ARG A 318 -20.09 5.14 -1.87
C ARG A 318 -18.78 4.54 -1.37
N ALA A 319 -18.45 3.30 -1.71
CA ALA A 319 -17.26 2.61 -1.23
C ALA A 319 -15.98 3.41 -1.46
N TRP A 320 -15.82 4.01 -2.64
CA TRP A 320 -14.66 4.85 -2.91
C TRP A 320 -14.49 6.02 -1.92
N ALA A 321 -15.59 6.69 -1.58
CA ALA A 321 -15.56 7.84 -0.66
C ALA A 321 -15.39 7.42 0.81
N ARG A 322 -15.82 6.19 1.14
CA ARG A 322 -15.77 5.63 2.49
C ARG A 322 -14.43 4.98 2.82
N TYR A 323 -13.80 4.32 1.83
CA TYR A 323 -12.58 3.55 2.02
C TYR A 323 -11.39 4.16 1.28
N SER A 324 -11.39 4.17 -0.06
CA SER A 324 -10.22 4.51 -0.85
C SER A 324 -9.75 5.96 -0.68
N LEU A 325 -10.68 6.90 -0.54
CA LEU A 325 -10.33 8.31 -0.34
C LEU A 325 -9.69 8.57 1.03
N PRO A 326 -10.27 8.13 2.16
CA PRO A 326 -9.65 8.27 3.48
C PRO A 326 -8.28 7.57 3.56
N GLU A 327 -8.14 6.35 3.03
CA GLU A 327 -6.88 5.60 2.98
C GLU A 327 -5.79 6.41 2.27
N ALA A 328 -6.09 6.92 1.06
CA ALA A 328 -5.14 7.74 0.32
C ALA A 328 -4.77 9.04 1.05
N VAL A 329 -5.73 9.69 1.73
CA VAL A 329 -5.47 10.88 2.56
C VAL A 329 -4.53 10.56 3.72
N LEU A 330 -4.74 9.44 4.40
CA LEU A 330 -3.88 9.01 5.51
C LEU A 330 -2.46 8.69 5.04
N GLU A 331 -2.30 8.04 3.90
CA GLU A 331 -0.98 7.78 3.30
C GLU A 331 -0.23 9.09 3.01
N VAL A 332 -0.87 10.08 2.41
CA VAL A 332 -0.25 11.41 2.17
C VAL A 332 0.10 12.11 3.49
N LYS A 333 -0.78 12.03 4.49
CA LYS A 333 -0.53 12.59 5.84
C LYS A 333 0.66 11.90 6.52
N GLN A 334 0.78 10.60 6.40
CA GLN A 334 1.93 9.84 6.92
C GLN A 334 3.24 10.26 6.24
N ALA A 335 3.22 10.39 4.91
CA ALA A 335 4.38 10.86 4.15
C ALA A 335 4.80 12.28 4.56
N ALA A 336 3.83 13.19 4.76
CA ALA A 336 4.07 14.55 5.22
C ALA A 336 4.69 14.58 6.64
N GLY A 337 4.19 13.75 7.54
CA GLY A 337 4.70 13.64 8.92
C GLY A 337 6.16 13.19 9.04
N ARG A 338 6.76 12.69 7.95
CA ARG A 338 8.19 12.30 7.95
C ARG A 338 9.15 13.47 7.90
N LEU A 339 8.69 14.63 7.44
CA LEU A 339 9.54 15.80 7.25
C LEU A 339 9.93 16.47 8.58
N ILE A 340 9.09 16.36 9.61
CA ILE A 340 9.29 17.02 10.89
C ILE A 340 9.23 15.99 12.01
N ARG A 341 10.36 15.66 12.59
CA ARG A 341 10.56 14.68 13.66
C ARG A 341 11.11 15.29 14.94
N SER A 342 11.68 16.47 14.82
CA SER A 342 12.20 17.27 15.93
C SER A 342 11.77 18.72 15.79
N SER A 343 11.95 19.51 16.83
CA SER A 343 11.66 20.97 16.81
C SER A 343 12.56 21.76 15.86
N THR A 344 13.68 21.17 15.45
CA THR A 344 14.69 21.82 14.56
C THR A 344 14.58 21.35 13.11
N ASP A 345 13.78 20.31 12.82
CA ASP A 345 13.60 19.85 11.46
C ASP A 345 12.79 20.84 10.65
N CYS A 346 13.15 20.96 9.38
CA CYS A 346 12.38 21.72 8.41
C CYS A 346 12.39 21.00 7.06
N GLY A 347 11.28 21.08 6.32
CA GLY A 347 11.16 20.36 5.07
C GLY A 347 10.07 20.87 4.13
N VAL A 348 10.10 20.39 2.90
CA VAL A 348 9.13 20.72 1.86
C VAL A 348 8.40 19.48 1.39
N LEU A 349 7.07 19.53 1.37
CA LEU A 349 6.22 18.54 0.71
C LEU A 349 5.77 19.09 -0.64
N ILE A 350 6.08 18.36 -1.72
CA ILE A 350 5.62 18.69 -3.07
C ILE A 350 4.57 17.66 -3.48
N LEU A 351 3.38 18.16 -3.77
CA LEU A 351 2.26 17.37 -4.28
C LEU A 351 2.05 17.71 -5.76
N ALA A 352 2.48 16.79 -6.65
CA ALA A 352 2.48 17.02 -8.11
C ALA A 352 1.36 16.26 -8.80
N ASP A 353 0.13 16.39 -8.27
CA ASP A 353 -1.07 15.75 -8.83
C ASP A 353 -2.15 16.80 -9.09
N PRO A 354 -2.57 17.01 -10.36
CA PRO A 354 -3.55 18.03 -10.70
C PRO A 354 -4.94 17.79 -10.06
N ARG A 355 -5.23 16.56 -9.65
CA ARG A 355 -6.50 16.21 -9.00
C ARG A 355 -6.71 16.92 -7.66
N LEU A 356 -5.63 17.36 -7.01
CA LEU A 356 -5.71 18.16 -5.79
C LEU A 356 -6.42 19.50 -5.99
N VAL A 357 -6.31 20.08 -7.19
CA VAL A 357 -6.91 21.40 -7.50
C VAL A 357 -8.12 21.28 -8.43
N THR A 358 -8.23 20.20 -9.22
CA THR A 358 -9.30 20.02 -10.21
C THR A 358 -10.47 19.19 -9.69
N LYS A 359 -10.30 18.44 -8.59
CA LYS A 359 -11.33 17.57 -8.03
C LYS A 359 -11.76 18.06 -6.65
N GLY A 360 -13.07 18.00 -6.37
CA GLY A 360 -13.64 18.45 -5.09
C GLY A 360 -13.07 17.76 -3.85
N TYR A 361 -12.63 16.50 -4.00
CA TYR A 361 -12.00 15.76 -2.91
C TYR A 361 -10.57 16.22 -2.58
N GLY A 362 -9.91 16.98 -3.47
CA GLY A 362 -8.55 17.46 -3.24
C GLY A 362 -8.41 18.26 -1.95
N LYS A 363 -9.46 19.00 -1.57
CA LYS A 363 -9.51 19.74 -0.30
C LYS A 363 -9.32 18.82 0.92
N LYS A 364 -9.83 17.56 0.89
CA LYS A 364 -9.67 16.62 2.01
C LYS A 364 -8.20 16.25 2.27
N PHE A 365 -7.39 16.14 1.22
CA PHE A 365 -5.94 15.95 1.37
C PHE A 365 -5.29 17.13 2.07
N LEU A 366 -5.54 18.33 1.55
CA LEU A 366 -4.90 19.55 2.06
C LEU A 366 -5.31 19.89 3.49
N THR A 367 -6.59 19.70 3.86
CA THR A 367 -7.08 19.95 5.23
C THR A 367 -6.70 18.85 6.24
N SER A 368 -6.18 17.72 5.77
CA SER A 368 -5.72 16.63 6.64
C SER A 368 -4.22 16.67 6.89
N LEU A 369 -3.48 17.54 6.20
CA LEU A 369 -2.05 17.72 6.46
C LEU A 369 -1.80 18.29 7.85
N PRO A 370 -0.62 18.08 8.42
CA PRO A 370 -0.27 18.63 9.73
C PRO A 370 -0.11 20.17 9.74
N THR A 371 0.04 20.81 8.57
CA THR A 371 0.02 22.28 8.42
C THR A 371 -1.24 22.72 7.69
N THR A 372 -1.72 23.92 8.03
CA THR A 372 -2.89 24.53 7.40
C THR A 372 -2.56 25.35 6.17
N SER A 373 -1.28 25.68 5.97
CA SER A 373 -0.80 26.53 4.87
C SER A 373 -0.24 25.70 3.73
N TYR A 374 -0.64 26.02 2.50
CA TYR A 374 -0.03 25.49 1.28
C TYR A 374 0.02 26.55 0.20
N GLN A 375 0.93 26.39 -0.73
CA GLN A 375 1.08 27.28 -1.87
C GLN A 375 0.86 26.52 -3.19
N ARG A 376 0.07 27.13 -4.07
CA ARG A 376 -0.03 26.65 -5.47
C ARG A 376 1.06 27.34 -6.27
N ILE A 377 1.93 26.55 -6.85
CA ILE A 377 3.09 27.04 -7.60
C ILE A 377 3.08 26.33 -8.95
N GLU A 378 3.33 27.09 -10.02
CA GLU A 378 3.52 26.49 -11.34
C GLU A 378 4.75 25.58 -11.34
N SER A 379 4.66 24.47 -12.03
CA SER A 379 5.72 23.44 -12.06
C SER A 379 7.06 24.03 -12.47
N ALA A 380 7.09 24.99 -13.41
CA ALA A 380 8.30 25.68 -13.85
C ALA A 380 8.94 26.58 -12.78
N GLN A 381 8.23 26.95 -11.73
CA GLN A 381 8.73 27.84 -10.67
C GLN A 381 9.19 27.07 -9.42
N ILE A 382 8.94 25.77 -9.34
CA ILE A 382 9.27 24.95 -8.17
C ILE A 382 10.75 25.02 -7.81
N GLY A 383 11.65 24.88 -8.79
CA GLY A 383 13.10 24.97 -8.55
C GLY A 383 13.52 26.28 -7.91
N HIS A 384 13.03 27.40 -8.43
CA HIS A 384 13.32 28.74 -7.88
C HIS A 384 12.75 28.90 -6.46
N TYR A 385 11.51 28.46 -6.24
CA TYR A 385 10.91 28.49 -4.91
C TYR A 385 11.75 27.71 -3.88
N LEU A 386 12.19 26.51 -4.24
CA LEU A 386 12.99 25.65 -3.36
C LEU A 386 14.36 26.25 -3.04
N GLN A 387 15.02 26.92 -4.02
CA GLN A 387 16.27 27.64 -3.78
C GLN A 387 16.09 28.76 -2.73
N LEU A 388 15.03 29.55 -2.87
CA LEU A 388 14.70 30.61 -1.91
C LEU A 388 14.34 30.06 -0.52
N TRP A 389 13.57 28.96 -0.50
CA TRP A 389 13.20 28.29 0.75
C TRP A 389 14.45 27.75 1.47
N ARG A 390 15.32 27.05 0.75
CA ARG A 390 16.58 26.51 1.26
C ARG A 390 17.49 27.62 1.81
N ALA A 391 17.74 28.67 1.06
CA ALA A 391 18.57 29.80 1.48
C ALA A 391 18.05 30.50 2.75
N ARG A 392 16.71 30.54 2.94
CA ARG A 392 16.08 31.09 4.14
C ARG A 392 16.30 30.23 5.39
N HIS A 393 16.26 28.91 5.22
CA HIS A 393 16.39 27.97 6.35
C HIS A 393 17.85 27.68 6.72
N GLU A 394 18.76 27.71 5.77
CA GLU A 394 20.21 27.62 6.05
C GLU A 394 20.76 28.83 6.81
N ARG A 395 20.13 30.02 6.69
CA ARG A 395 20.48 31.21 7.46
C ARG A 395 19.94 31.24 8.89
N ARG A 396 18.98 30.39 9.22
CA ARG A 396 18.37 30.30 10.56
C ARG A 396 19.10 29.33 11.49
N ARG A 397 20.02 28.58 10.96
CA ARG A 397 20.95 27.67 11.66
C ARG A 397 22.28 28.37 11.93
#